data_7413c7e33116b5253310201586dbf2b6
#
_entry.id   7413c7e33116b5253310201586dbf2b6
#
_cell.length_a   1.000
_cell.length_b   1.000
_cell.length_c   1.000
_cell.angle_alpha   90.00
_cell.angle_beta   90.00
_cell.angle_gamma   90.00
#
_symmetry.space_group_name_H-M   'P 1'
#
loop_
_entity.id
_entity.type
_entity.pdbx_description
1 polymer ?
#
loop_
_entity_poly.entity_id
_entity_poly.type
_entity_poly.pdbx_seq_one_letter_code
_entity_poly.pdbx_strand_id
1 'polypeptide(L)'
;DEECTADVALRSLDHEFDERWSELALVTRDHDLWLNEDERSQDLADYAYWTSPEEYVAVVGSYGADLPETAVDYVEHRRVEKENRIETAVDRATFQSVGDWSIAVTYGRCSQNEVAERLREQGADGAVIVKPAGSASIRGSEDFRYAHEVAGRVNGGGHPQAAGCKPDIYDDMLDYANHWTTEGQACRKVILAAFEDVAEELAAGEIEVVEPDE
;
A
#
# COMPACT_ATOMS: atom_id res chain seq x y z
N ASP A 1 1.87 -2.39 -28.67
CA ASP A 1 0.77 -1.86 -27.85
C ASP A 1 0.82 -2.60 -26.52
N GLU A 2 0.71 -1.88 -25.42
CA GLU A 2 0.66 -2.47 -24.09
C GLU A 2 -0.70 -3.15 -23.90
N GLU A 3 -0.69 -4.37 -23.33
CA GLU A 3 -1.89 -5.18 -23.10
C GLU A 3 -2.00 -5.50 -21.60
N CYS A 4 -3.21 -5.47 -21.06
CA CYS A 4 -3.51 -5.96 -19.73
C CYS A 4 -3.93 -7.45 -19.74
N THR A 5 -4.07 -8.04 -18.56
CA THR A 5 -4.50 -9.45 -18.44
C THR A 5 -5.88 -9.71 -19.06
N ALA A 6 -6.79 -8.75 -19.03
CA ALA A 6 -8.12 -8.89 -19.63
C ALA A 6 -8.05 -8.98 -21.16
N ASP A 7 -7.20 -8.17 -21.82
CA ASP A 7 -6.96 -8.26 -23.26
C ASP A 7 -6.41 -9.63 -23.66
N VAL A 8 -5.45 -10.12 -22.89
CA VAL A 8 -4.85 -11.44 -23.11
C VAL A 8 -5.90 -12.55 -22.95
N ALA A 9 -6.78 -12.44 -21.98
CA ALA A 9 -7.86 -13.41 -21.76
C ALA A 9 -8.85 -13.44 -22.94
N LEU A 10 -9.30 -12.28 -23.41
CA LEU A 10 -10.20 -12.18 -24.58
C LEU A 10 -9.60 -12.84 -25.83
N ARG A 11 -8.31 -12.65 -26.05
CA ARG A 11 -7.62 -13.16 -27.25
C ARG A 11 -7.28 -14.65 -27.15
N SER A 12 -6.91 -15.13 -25.95
CA SER A 12 -6.28 -16.45 -25.77
C SER A 12 -7.24 -17.55 -25.39
N LEU A 13 -8.41 -17.22 -24.87
CA LEU A 13 -9.43 -18.20 -24.55
C LEU A 13 -10.19 -18.61 -25.79
N ASP A 14 -10.42 -19.93 -25.97
CA ASP A 14 -11.26 -20.49 -27.04
C ASP A 14 -12.75 -20.29 -26.71
N HIS A 15 -13.18 -19.02 -26.72
CA HIS A 15 -14.54 -18.59 -26.40
C HIS A 15 -14.91 -17.33 -27.20
N GLU A 16 -16.12 -17.30 -27.74
CA GLU A 16 -16.67 -16.11 -28.37
C GLU A 16 -17.28 -15.20 -27.28
N PHE A 17 -16.56 -14.14 -26.95
CA PHE A 17 -17.03 -13.13 -26.01
C PHE A 17 -17.97 -12.15 -26.72
N ASP A 18 -19.11 -11.84 -26.12
CA ASP A 18 -19.97 -10.77 -26.62
C ASP A 18 -19.38 -9.38 -26.35
N GLU A 19 -19.98 -8.36 -26.99
CA GLU A 19 -19.48 -6.96 -26.98
C GLU A 19 -19.31 -6.42 -25.53
N ARG A 20 -20.18 -6.81 -24.62
CA ARG A 20 -20.15 -6.40 -23.21
C ARG A 20 -18.84 -6.78 -22.52
N TRP A 21 -18.32 -7.98 -22.80
CA TRP A 21 -17.05 -8.44 -22.20
C TRP A 21 -15.84 -7.76 -22.83
N SER A 22 -15.94 -7.45 -24.12
CA SER A 22 -14.89 -6.67 -24.81
C SER A 22 -14.84 -5.25 -24.26
N GLU A 23 -15.99 -4.63 -24.00
CA GLU A 23 -16.07 -3.32 -23.35
C GLU A 23 -15.51 -3.36 -21.92
N LEU A 24 -15.90 -4.35 -21.10
CA LEU A 24 -15.36 -4.53 -19.75
C LEU A 24 -13.83 -4.66 -19.76
N ALA A 25 -13.27 -5.38 -20.73
CA ALA A 25 -11.80 -5.49 -20.84
C ALA A 25 -11.13 -4.17 -21.22
N LEU A 26 -11.76 -3.37 -22.10
CA LEU A 26 -11.24 -2.03 -22.43
C LEU A 26 -11.22 -1.10 -21.22
N VAL A 27 -12.31 -1.07 -20.44
CA VAL A 27 -12.39 -0.26 -19.22
C VAL A 27 -11.38 -0.77 -18.16
N THR A 28 -11.20 -2.09 -18.03
CA THR A 28 -10.19 -2.67 -17.14
C THR A 28 -8.78 -2.28 -17.57
N ARG A 29 -8.49 -2.32 -18.88
CA ARG A 29 -7.19 -1.91 -19.43
C ARG A 29 -6.87 -0.46 -19.13
N ASP A 30 -7.88 0.42 -19.21
CA ASP A 30 -7.71 1.84 -18.93
C ASP A 30 -7.13 2.07 -17.52
N HIS A 31 -7.64 1.32 -16.53
CA HIS A 31 -7.12 1.37 -15.17
C HIS A 31 -5.72 0.71 -15.04
N ASP A 32 -5.55 -0.50 -15.59
CA ASP A 32 -4.31 -1.27 -15.44
C ASP A 32 -3.09 -0.58 -16.07
N LEU A 33 -3.30 0.13 -17.17
CA LEU A 33 -2.26 0.86 -17.90
C LEU A 33 -2.19 2.35 -17.53
N TRP A 34 -2.96 2.79 -16.53
CA TRP A 34 -2.98 4.18 -16.03
C TRP A 34 -3.31 5.22 -17.13
N LEU A 35 -4.17 4.84 -18.10
CA LEU A 35 -4.56 5.74 -19.20
C LEU A 35 -5.46 6.86 -18.70
N ASN A 36 -6.37 6.55 -17.78
CA ASN A 36 -7.34 7.49 -17.18
C ASN A 36 -8.20 8.22 -18.23
N GLU A 37 -8.60 7.52 -19.27
CA GLU A 37 -9.43 8.02 -20.38
C GLU A 37 -10.91 7.67 -20.19
N ASP A 38 -11.24 6.60 -19.45
CA ASP A 38 -12.59 6.14 -19.14
C ASP A 38 -12.95 6.38 -17.68
N GLU A 39 -13.94 7.23 -17.40
CA GLU A 39 -14.36 7.59 -16.04
C GLU A 39 -14.84 6.38 -15.21
N ARG A 40 -15.29 5.29 -15.86
CA ARG A 40 -15.76 4.06 -15.20
C ARG A 40 -14.61 3.19 -14.67
N SER A 41 -13.41 3.36 -15.20
CA SER A 41 -12.27 2.47 -14.93
C SER A 41 -11.91 2.46 -13.45
N GLN A 42 -11.88 3.62 -12.82
CA GLN A 42 -11.60 3.76 -11.40
C GLN A 42 -12.72 3.19 -10.53
N ASP A 43 -13.99 3.38 -10.90
CA ASP A 43 -15.12 2.84 -10.15
C ASP A 43 -15.14 1.32 -10.18
N LEU A 44 -14.89 0.72 -11.35
CA LEU A 44 -14.77 -0.74 -11.50
C LEU A 44 -13.62 -1.33 -10.67
N ALA A 45 -12.45 -0.69 -10.69
CA ALA A 45 -11.30 -1.14 -9.92
C ALA A 45 -11.55 -1.04 -8.41
N ASP A 46 -12.13 0.08 -7.95
CA ASP A 46 -12.47 0.26 -6.54
C ASP A 46 -13.58 -0.70 -6.09
N TYR A 47 -14.58 -0.95 -6.94
CA TYR A 47 -15.62 -1.93 -6.66
C TYR A 47 -15.04 -3.35 -6.52
N ALA A 48 -14.15 -3.75 -7.42
CA ALA A 48 -13.44 -5.04 -7.33
C ALA A 48 -12.59 -5.14 -6.07
N TYR A 49 -11.95 -4.06 -5.65
CA TYR A 49 -11.10 -4.03 -4.46
C TYR A 49 -11.90 -4.17 -3.14
N TRP A 50 -13.11 -3.60 -3.08
CA TRP A 50 -13.89 -3.54 -1.84
C TRP A 50 -14.98 -4.60 -1.71
N THR A 51 -15.26 -5.37 -2.77
CA THR A 51 -16.24 -6.47 -2.76
C THR A 51 -15.57 -7.84 -2.80
N SER A 52 -16.34 -8.90 -2.62
CA SER A 52 -15.84 -10.26 -2.85
C SER A 52 -15.79 -10.55 -4.36
N PRO A 53 -14.92 -11.48 -4.80
CA PRO A 53 -14.90 -11.90 -6.19
C PRO A 53 -16.27 -12.38 -6.70
N GLU A 54 -17.04 -13.07 -5.86
CA GLU A 54 -18.37 -13.57 -6.20
C GLU A 54 -19.35 -12.42 -6.42
N GLU A 55 -19.33 -11.41 -5.57
CA GLU A 55 -20.17 -10.21 -5.70
C GLU A 55 -19.79 -9.41 -6.94
N TYR A 56 -18.49 -9.16 -7.14
CA TYR A 56 -18.00 -8.48 -8.34
C TYR A 56 -18.47 -9.17 -9.61
N VAL A 57 -18.25 -10.49 -9.74
CA VAL A 57 -18.68 -11.28 -10.92
C VAL A 57 -20.18 -11.24 -11.11
N ALA A 58 -20.99 -11.28 -10.06
CA ALA A 58 -22.44 -11.23 -10.16
C ALA A 58 -22.91 -9.85 -10.72
N VAL A 59 -22.31 -8.76 -10.26
CA VAL A 59 -22.67 -7.41 -10.70
C VAL A 59 -22.18 -7.15 -12.12
N VAL A 60 -20.91 -7.36 -12.43
CA VAL A 60 -20.41 -7.14 -13.81
C VAL A 60 -21.01 -8.12 -14.82
N GLY A 61 -21.38 -9.32 -14.36
CA GLY A 61 -22.14 -10.29 -15.16
C GLY A 61 -23.53 -9.78 -15.58
N SER A 62 -24.12 -8.92 -14.77
CA SER A 62 -25.45 -8.35 -15.01
C SER A 62 -25.41 -7.00 -15.75
N TYR A 63 -24.41 -6.18 -15.42
CA TYR A 63 -24.35 -4.77 -15.85
C TYR A 63 -23.16 -4.46 -16.79
N GLY A 64 -22.19 -5.36 -16.95
CA GLY A 64 -20.98 -5.10 -17.74
C GLY A 64 -20.07 -4.08 -17.06
N ALA A 65 -19.52 -3.15 -17.85
CA ALA A 65 -18.68 -2.07 -17.35
C ALA A 65 -19.46 -0.94 -16.66
N ASP A 66 -20.76 -0.84 -16.91
CA ASP A 66 -21.62 0.19 -16.33
C ASP A 66 -22.17 -0.28 -14.98
N LEU A 67 -21.47 0.02 -13.90
CA LEU A 67 -21.93 -0.29 -12.57
C LEU A 67 -23.31 0.33 -12.28
N PRO A 68 -24.22 -0.38 -11.58
CA PRO A 68 -25.49 0.22 -11.15
C PRO A 68 -25.25 1.34 -10.14
N GLU A 69 -26.14 2.34 -10.08
CA GLU A 69 -26.05 3.50 -9.18
C GLU A 69 -25.74 3.10 -7.72
N THR A 70 -26.37 2.03 -7.24
CA THR A 70 -26.11 1.51 -5.87
C THR A 70 -24.69 1.00 -5.65
N ALA A 71 -24.01 0.50 -6.68
CA ALA A 71 -22.61 0.09 -6.60
C ALA A 71 -21.68 1.32 -6.65
N VAL A 72 -22.03 2.31 -7.49
CA VAL A 72 -21.32 3.60 -7.53
C VAL A 72 -21.41 4.31 -6.18
N ASP A 73 -22.61 4.46 -5.62
CA ASP A 73 -22.83 5.05 -4.28
C ASP A 73 -22.02 4.32 -3.19
N TYR A 74 -21.94 2.98 -3.27
CA TYR A 74 -21.13 2.19 -2.36
C TYR A 74 -19.64 2.53 -2.49
N VAL A 75 -19.12 2.61 -3.71
CA VAL A 75 -17.73 2.97 -4.01
C VAL A 75 -17.41 4.36 -3.47
N GLU A 76 -18.27 5.35 -3.76
CA GLU A 76 -18.08 6.72 -3.26
C GLU A 76 -18.03 6.78 -1.73
N HIS A 77 -18.93 6.07 -1.06
CA HIS A 77 -18.93 5.99 0.40
C HIS A 77 -17.64 5.36 0.95
N ARG A 78 -17.14 4.30 0.28
CA ARG A 78 -15.88 3.64 0.66
C ARG A 78 -14.67 4.55 0.45
N ARG A 79 -14.68 5.39 -0.59
CA ARG A 79 -13.64 6.41 -0.83
C ARG A 79 -13.57 7.43 0.32
N VAL A 80 -14.72 7.92 0.77
CA VAL A 80 -14.79 8.83 1.94
C VAL A 80 -14.23 8.15 3.19
N GLU A 81 -14.60 6.89 3.44
CA GLU A 81 -14.08 6.12 4.57
C GLU A 81 -12.56 5.90 4.47
N LYS A 82 -12.05 5.59 3.28
CA LYS A 82 -10.62 5.43 2.99
C LYS A 82 -9.87 6.72 3.30
N GLU A 83 -10.36 7.85 2.79
CA GLU A 83 -9.75 9.16 2.99
C GLU A 83 -9.68 9.53 4.48
N ASN A 84 -10.77 9.37 5.22
CA ASN A 84 -10.79 9.61 6.67
C ASN A 84 -9.75 8.74 7.42
N ARG A 85 -9.51 7.51 6.97
CA ARG A 85 -8.51 6.63 7.56
C ARG A 85 -7.09 7.09 7.25
N ILE A 86 -6.85 7.60 6.04
CA ILE A 86 -5.56 8.17 5.63
C ILE A 86 -5.27 9.42 6.45
N GLU A 87 -6.21 10.37 6.50
CA GLU A 87 -6.07 11.60 7.30
C GLU A 87 -5.78 11.27 8.77
N THR A 88 -6.55 10.35 9.35
CA THR A 88 -6.33 9.91 10.73
C THR A 88 -4.94 9.32 10.95
N ALA A 89 -4.42 8.56 9.99
CA ALA A 89 -3.08 7.98 10.10
C ALA A 89 -1.98 9.05 9.95
N VAL A 90 -2.18 10.02 9.07
CA VAL A 90 -1.27 11.16 8.88
C VAL A 90 -1.24 12.03 10.13
N ASP A 91 -2.40 12.38 10.69
CA ASP A 91 -2.50 13.20 11.91
C ASP A 91 -1.84 12.56 13.14
N ARG A 92 -1.83 11.23 13.20
CA ARG A 92 -1.17 10.46 14.28
C ARG A 92 0.33 10.32 14.11
N ALA A 93 0.85 10.66 12.94
CA ALA A 93 2.25 10.46 12.66
C ALA A 93 3.15 11.26 13.59
N THR A 94 4.24 10.65 13.98
CA THR A 94 5.30 11.31 14.73
C THR A 94 6.59 11.24 13.94
N PHE A 95 7.27 12.35 13.83
CA PHE A 95 8.55 12.45 13.14
C PHE A 95 9.69 12.27 14.13
N GLN A 96 10.72 11.56 13.74
CA GLN A 96 11.91 11.31 14.54
C GLN A 96 13.15 11.37 13.64
N SER A 97 14.17 12.10 14.11
CA SER A 97 15.48 12.10 13.43
C SER A 97 16.25 10.82 13.80
N VAL A 98 16.75 10.12 12.80
CA VAL A 98 17.59 8.93 12.93
C VAL A 98 18.76 9.09 11.98
N GLY A 99 19.95 9.34 12.53
CA GLY A 99 21.07 9.80 11.71
C GLY A 99 20.71 11.11 10.99
N ASP A 100 20.90 11.13 9.67
CA ASP A 100 20.58 12.27 8.81
C ASP A 100 19.12 12.24 8.30
N TRP A 101 18.34 11.18 8.64
CA TRP A 101 16.99 11.01 8.12
C TRP A 101 15.89 11.46 9.08
N SER A 102 14.80 11.97 8.50
CA SER A 102 13.53 12.22 9.17
C SER A 102 12.59 11.05 8.95
N ILE A 103 12.33 10.25 9.98
CA ILE A 103 11.48 9.06 9.89
C ILE A 103 10.11 9.35 10.51
N ALA A 104 9.06 9.26 9.70
CA ALA A 104 7.68 9.36 10.17
C ALA A 104 7.15 7.98 10.56
N VAL A 105 6.56 7.85 11.74
CA VAL A 105 5.96 6.61 12.22
C VAL A 105 4.50 6.84 12.57
N THR A 106 3.64 6.02 11.99
CA THR A 106 2.19 6.03 12.25
C THR A 106 1.63 4.61 12.31
N TYR A 107 0.34 4.52 12.61
CA TYR A 107 -0.37 3.24 12.64
C TYR A 107 -1.81 3.39 12.17
N GLY A 108 -2.35 2.33 11.59
CA GLY A 108 -3.75 2.29 11.17
C GLY A 108 -4.07 1.20 10.16
N ARG A 109 -5.37 1.04 9.94
CA ARG A 109 -5.90 0.26 8.82
C ARG A 109 -6.17 1.21 7.65
N CYS A 110 -5.12 1.58 6.94
CA CYS A 110 -5.16 2.59 5.89
C CYS A 110 -4.35 2.14 4.67
N SER A 111 -4.44 2.88 3.58
CA SER A 111 -3.57 2.73 2.41
C SER A 111 -2.14 3.18 2.77
N GLN A 112 -1.22 2.20 2.84
CA GLN A 112 0.15 2.48 3.27
C GLN A 112 0.91 3.37 2.28
N ASN A 113 0.63 3.22 0.98
CA ASN A 113 1.30 4.02 -0.05
C ASN A 113 0.87 5.49 0.02
N GLU A 114 -0.44 5.75 0.10
CA GLU A 114 -0.98 7.11 0.16
C GLU A 114 -0.62 7.82 1.46
N VAL A 115 -0.64 7.11 2.60
CA VAL A 115 -0.16 7.67 3.88
C VAL A 115 1.33 8.01 3.80
N ALA A 116 2.16 7.11 3.27
CA ALA A 116 3.59 7.36 3.12
C ALA A 116 3.89 8.54 2.18
N GLU A 117 3.13 8.67 1.09
CA GLU A 117 3.24 9.79 0.16
C GLU A 117 2.99 11.12 0.87
N ARG A 118 1.88 11.25 1.59
CA ARG A 118 1.57 12.46 2.36
C ARG A 118 2.59 12.76 3.46
N LEU A 119 3.14 11.74 4.11
CA LEU A 119 4.19 11.94 5.12
C LEU A 119 5.51 12.40 4.48
N ARG A 120 5.84 11.92 3.28
CA ARG A 120 6.99 12.40 2.50
C ARG A 120 6.80 13.86 2.05
N GLU A 121 5.60 14.23 1.63
CA GLU A 121 5.25 15.65 1.34
C GLU A 121 5.42 16.55 2.57
N GLN A 122 5.29 16.00 3.78
CA GLN A 122 5.55 16.70 5.04
C GLN A 122 7.02 16.65 5.48
N GLY A 123 7.93 16.10 4.66
CA GLY A 123 9.36 16.08 4.89
C GLY A 123 9.90 14.81 5.56
N ALA A 124 9.20 13.69 5.46
CA ALA A 124 9.76 12.41 5.86
C ALA A 124 10.64 11.81 4.75
N ASP A 125 11.84 11.38 5.07
CA ASP A 125 12.70 10.59 4.20
C ASP A 125 12.23 9.13 4.16
N GLY A 126 11.74 8.62 5.28
CA GLY A 126 11.13 7.30 5.42
C GLY A 126 9.84 7.34 6.23
N ALA A 127 8.85 6.53 5.83
CA ALA A 127 7.59 6.37 6.53
C ALA A 127 7.36 4.92 6.97
N VAL A 128 7.00 4.74 8.22
CA VAL A 128 6.66 3.43 8.83
C VAL A 128 5.19 3.42 9.21
N ILE A 129 4.43 2.52 8.62
CA ILE A 129 3.00 2.36 8.88
C ILE A 129 2.76 1.01 9.54
N VAL A 130 2.49 1.02 10.84
CA VAL A 130 2.18 -0.18 11.62
C VAL A 130 0.72 -0.58 11.40
N LYS A 131 0.50 -1.85 11.03
CA LYS A 131 -0.82 -2.40 10.76
C LYS A 131 -1.42 -3.07 12.00
N PRO A 132 -2.76 -3.22 12.07
CA PRO A 132 -3.42 -3.91 13.19
C PRO A 132 -2.93 -5.35 13.43
N ALA A 133 -2.41 -6.02 12.40
CA ALA A 133 -1.85 -7.37 12.50
C ALA A 133 -0.40 -7.43 13.04
N GLY A 134 0.13 -6.31 13.53
CA GLY A 134 1.50 -6.23 14.07
C GLY A 134 2.60 -6.16 13.00
N SER A 135 2.26 -6.28 11.72
CA SER A 135 3.21 -6.04 10.63
C SER A 135 3.33 -4.55 10.36
N ALA A 136 4.45 -4.14 9.79
CA ALA A 136 4.67 -2.77 9.36
C ALA A 136 5.06 -2.71 7.88
N SER A 137 4.69 -1.62 7.24
CA SER A 137 5.18 -1.25 5.92
C SER A 137 6.16 -0.10 6.06
N ILE A 138 7.28 -0.18 5.36
CA ILE A 138 8.30 0.85 5.29
C ILE A 138 8.30 1.37 3.86
N ARG A 139 8.24 2.70 3.70
CA ARG A 139 8.29 3.36 2.40
C ARG A 139 9.32 4.47 2.46
N GLY A 140 10.30 4.41 1.57
CA GLY A 140 11.36 5.40 1.47
C GLY A 140 11.09 6.44 0.38
N SER A 141 11.76 7.58 0.51
CA SER A 141 11.92 8.58 -0.54
C SER A 141 13.11 8.21 -1.46
N GLU A 142 13.45 9.09 -2.38
CA GLU A 142 14.68 8.98 -3.17
C GLU A 142 15.94 9.11 -2.29
N ASP A 143 15.84 9.85 -1.20
CA ASP A 143 16.93 10.07 -0.22
C ASP A 143 17.05 8.96 0.81
N PHE A 144 16.03 8.08 0.93
CA PHE A 144 16.05 6.90 1.80
C PHE A 144 15.74 5.62 1.03
N ARG A 145 16.77 4.89 0.62
CA ARG A 145 16.68 3.66 -0.18
C ARG A 145 17.08 2.39 0.58
N TYR A 146 16.90 2.39 1.89
CA TYR A 146 17.32 1.30 2.78
C TYR A 146 16.15 0.58 3.46
N ALA A 147 14.93 0.72 2.95
CA ALA A 147 13.74 0.11 3.54
C ALA A 147 13.88 -1.43 3.68
N HIS A 148 14.50 -2.10 2.70
CA HIS A 148 14.75 -3.53 2.70
C HIS A 148 15.77 -3.94 3.77
N GLU A 149 16.81 -3.13 4.00
CA GLU A 149 17.82 -3.36 5.02
C GLU A 149 17.22 -3.27 6.42
N VAL A 150 16.43 -2.23 6.68
CA VAL A 150 15.70 -2.07 7.95
C VAL A 150 14.73 -3.25 8.15
N ALA A 151 13.94 -3.58 7.14
CA ALA A 151 12.98 -4.68 7.22
C ALA A 151 13.67 -6.03 7.47
N GLY A 152 14.82 -6.27 6.84
CA GLY A 152 15.61 -7.49 7.00
C GLY A 152 16.06 -7.74 8.45
N ARG A 153 16.29 -6.68 9.22
CA ARG A 153 16.63 -6.76 10.66
C ARG A 153 15.43 -7.07 11.55
N VAL A 154 14.20 -6.95 11.00
CA VAL A 154 12.95 -7.06 11.76
C VAL A 154 12.02 -8.11 11.14
N ASN A 155 12.55 -9.27 10.78
CA ASN A 155 11.81 -10.39 10.18
C ASN A 155 11.01 -9.99 8.93
N GLY A 156 11.67 -9.28 8.01
CA GLY A 156 11.05 -8.77 6.81
C GLY A 156 12.00 -8.71 5.62
N GLY A 157 11.62 -7.91 4.64
CA GLY A 157 12.38 -7.69 3.41
C GLY A 157 11.56 -6.91 2.39
N GLY A 158 12.13 -6.73 1.21
CA GLY A 158 11.48 -6.01 0.12
C GLY A 158 12.48 -5.34 -0.81
N HIS A 159 12.07 -4.20 -1.34
CA HIS A 159 12.88 -3.35 -2.23
C HIS A 159 13.48 -2.16 -1.48
N PRO A 160 14.47 -1.47 -2.06
CA PRO A 160 15.12 -0.32 -1.42
C PRO A 160 14.17 0.76 -0.90
N GLN A 161 13.10 1.07 -1.62
CA GLN A 161 12.12 2.09 -1.22
C GLN A 161 10.81 1.51 -0.67
N ALA A 162 10.58 0.19 -0.72
CA ALA A 162 9.32 -0.42 -0.33
C ALA A 162 9.54 -1.80 0.28
N ALA A 163 9.39 -1.90 1.58
CA ALA A 163 9.59 -3.13 2.31
C ALA A 163 8.49 -3.37 3.35
N GLY A 164 8.43 -4.59 3.86
CA GLY A 164 7.52 -4.95 4.94
C GLY A 164 8.22 -5.81 5.98
N CYS A 165 7.85 -5.63 7.23
CA CYS A 165 8.41 -6.40 8.34
C CYS A 165 7.32 -6.77 9.36
N LYS A 166 7.64 -7.70 10.23
CA LYS A 166 6.80 -8.06 11.37
C LYS A 166 7.68 -8.35 12.58
N PRO A 167 7.87 -7.36 13.46
CA PRO A 167 8.59 -7.56 14.71
C PRO A 167 7.99 -8.73 15.50
N ASP A 168 8.86 -9.61 15.99
CA ASP A 168 8.46 -10.75 16.82
C ASP A 168 8.48 -10.34 18.31
N ILE A 169 7.47 -9.55 18.67
CA ILE A 169 7.36 -8.92 20.00
C ILE A 169 6.06 -9.29 20.73
N TYR A 170 5.23 -10.15 20.11
CA TYR A 170 3.95 -10.56 20.68
C TYR A 170 3.94 -12.06 20.97
N ASP A 171 3.76 -12.42 22.23
CA ASP A 171 3.65 -13.82 22.64
C ASP A 171 2.24 -14.39 22.35
N ASP A 172 1.20 -13.54 22.40
CA ASP A 172 -0.17 -13.93 22.11
C ASP A 172 -1.06 -12.77 21.58
N MET A 173 -2.32 -13.08 21.29
CA MET A 173 -3.28 -12.10 20.81
C MET A 173 -3.65 -11.01 21.83
N LEU A 174 -3.54 -11.30 23.12
CA LEU A 174 -3.83 -10.33 24.17
C LEU A 174 -2.71 -9.32 24.27
N ASP A 175 -1.47 -9.78 24.18
CA ASP A 175 -0.27 -8.95 24.15
C ASP A 175 -0.29 -8.03 22.92
N TYR A 176 -0.60 -8.58 21.74
CA TYR A 176 -0.82 -7.81 20.53
C TYR A 176 -1.91 -6.72 20.71
N ALA A 177 -3.07 -7.06 21.26
CA ALA A 177 -4.15 -6.12 21.47
C ALA A 177 -3.75 -4.98 22.42
N ASN A 178 -3.00 -5.29 23.50
CA ASN A 178 -2.47 -4.31 24.41
C ASN A 178 -1.49 -3.34 23.74
N HIS A 179 -0.53 -3.86 22.95
CA HIS A 179 0.40 -3.02 22.19
C HIS A 179 -0.30 -2.12 21.18
N TRP A 180 -1.32 -2.64 20.51
CA TRP A 180 -2.10 -1.85 19.57
C TRP A 180 -2.85 -0.70 20.23
N THR A 181 -3.44 -0.95 21.40
CA THR A 181 -4.15 0.10 22.17
C THR A 181 -3.19 1.13 22.77
N THR A 182 -1.90 0.80 22.91
CA THR A 182 -0.84 1.73 23.33
C THR A 182 -0.06 2.33 22.14
N GLU A 183 -0.74 2.49 21.00
CA GLU A 183 -0.19 3.12 19.78
C GLU A 183 0.99 2.35 19.14
N GLY A 184 1.06 1.05 19.34
CA GLY A 184 2.11 0.21 18.79
C GLY A 184 3.53 0.58 19.27
N GLN A 185 3.66 1.10 20.50
CA GLN A 185 4.93 1.62 21.01
C GLN A 185 6.09 0.62 20.96
N ALA A 186 5.83 -0.65 21.25
CA ALA A 186 6.88 -1.67 21.17
C ALA A 186 7.32 -1.92 19.72
N CYS A 187 6.36 -2.05 18.79
CA CYS A 187 6.64 -2.19 17.36
C CYS A 187 7.45 -0.99 16.83
N ARG A 188 7.03 0.22 17.18
CA ARG A 188 7.72 1.45 16.83
C ARG A 188 9.18 1.44 17.29
N LYS A 189 9.45 1.10 18.56
CA LYS A 189 10.81 1.06 19.11
C LYS A 189 11.72 0.08 18.38
N VAL A 190 11.22 -1.13 18.12
CA VAL A 190 12.00 -2.15 17.42
C VAL A 190 12.34 -1.73 16.00
N ILE A 191 11.38 -1.13 15.28
CA ILE A 191 11.62 -0.67 13.91
C ILE A 191 12.57 0.53 13.90
N LEU A 192 12.41 1.50 14.82
CA LEU A 192 13.31 2.65 14.88
C LEU A 192 14.75 2.24 15.25
N ALA A 193 14.94 1.27 16.15
CA ALA A 193 16.27 0.73 16.42
C ALA A 193 16.91 0.14 15.15
N ALA A 194 16.14 -0.57 14.33
CA ALA A 194 16.65 -1.08 13.05
C ALA A 194 17.04 0.03 12.05
N PHE A 195 16.40 1.19 12.10
CA PHE A 195 16.84 2.37 11.33
C PHE A 195 18.16 2.93 11.89
N GLU A 196 18.31 2.97 13.22
CA GLU A 196 19.54 3.42 13.90
C GLU A 196 20.72 2.51 13.51
N ASP A 197 20.52 1.19 13.55
CA ASP A 197 21.55 0.22 13.13
C ASP A 197 21.98 0.43 11.67
N VAL A 198 21.02 0.64 10.74
CA VAL A 198 21.33 0.90 9.33
C VAL A 198 22.09 2.23 9.16
N ALA A 199 21.72 3.27 9.89
CA ALA A 199 22.41 4.56 9.83
C ALA A 199 23.86 4.46 10.32
N GLU A 200 24.10 3.69 11.41
CA GLU A 200 25.43 3.46 11.94
C GLU A 200 26.32 2.64 10.99
N GLU A 201 25.79 1.57 10.40
CA GLU A 201 26.51 0.72 9.43
C GLU A 201 26.84 1.47 8.13
N LEU A 202 25.96 2.34 7.65
CA LEU A 202 26.25 3.22 6.52
C LEU A 202 27.38 4.19 6.84
N ALA A 203 27.34 4.84 8.01
CA ALA A 203 28.39 5.74 8.44
C ALA A 203 29.74 5.03 8.63
N ALA A 204 29.71 3.73 9.01
CA ALA A 204 30.89 2.88 9.12
C ALA A 204 31.39 2.33 7.77
N GLY A 205 30.60 2.45 6.69
CA GLY A 205 30.89 1.87 5.37
C GLY A 205 30.74 0.35 5.33
N GLU A 206 29.94 -0.22 6.22
CA GLU A 206 29.68 -1.67 6.34
C GLU A 206 28.57 -2.15 5.39
N ILE A 207 27.70 -1.23 4.93
CA ILE A 207 26.72 -1.47 3.87
C ILE A 207 26.94 -0.49 2.71
N GLU A 208 26.59 -0.93 1.50
CA GLU A 208 26.77 -0.12 0.29
C GLU A 208 25.69 0.97 0.18
N VAL A 209 26.11 2.13 -0.32
CA VAL A 209 25.18 3.22 -0.66
C VAL A 209 24.37 2.79 -1.88
N VAL A 210 23.05 2.78 -1.75
CA VAL A 210 22.13 2.44 -2.85
C VAL A 210 21.94 3.68 -3.72
N GLU A 211 22.56 3.67 -4.89
CA GLU A 211 22.41 4.75 -5.87
C GLU A 211 21.03 4.74 -6.54
N PRO A 212 20.50 5.91 -6.96
CA PRO A 212 19.28 5.97 -7.76
C PRO A 212 19.44 5.21 -9.07
N ASP A 213 18.40 4.48 -9.49
CA ASP A 213 18.33 3.93 -10.84
C ASP A 213 18.26 5.09 -11.84
N GLU A 214 19.13 5.07 -12.87
CA GLU A 214 19.15 6.05 -13.97
C GLU A 214 17.93 5.92 -14.89
#